data_3e7671975a28d3ac8db3f268c8c6b5df
#
_entry.id   3e7671975a28d3ac8db3f268c8c6b5df
#
_cell.length_a   1.000
_cell.length_b   1.000
_cell.length_c   1.000
_cell.angle_alpha   90.00
_cell.angle_beta   90.00
_cell.angle_gamma   90.00
#
_symmetry.space_group_name_H-M   'P 1'
#
loop_
_entity.id
_entity.type
_entity.pdbx_description
1 polymer ?
#
loop_
_entity_poly.entity_id
_entity_poly.type
_entity_poly.pdbx_seq_one_letter_code
_entity_poly.pdbx_strand_id
1 'polypeptide(L)'
;TDMTISANNLTIDAAADISFDAAGNDFKFLAGGTEILNITNSSSDVIIKPIVDAKDIIIHQRDGTSLVEFNDGAYSKFTAMAYFPEATLTDASTISWNVLTSPVAKVTLGANRTLGAATGAQAGQFVSLLVIQDGTGSRTLTFNAAYEFKDDTAPTLTTTANKGDLFVFRYNGSKFLEVGRNQNLTLS
;
A
#
# COMPACT_ATOMS: atom_id res chain seq x y z
N THR A 1 26.86 34.76 -12.68
CA THR A 1 28.21 34.23 -12.87
C THR A 1 28.14 32.73 -12.64
N ASP A 2 28.52 31.95 -13.64
CA ASP A 2 28.53 30.50 -13.52
C ASP A 2 29.85 30.01 -12.99
N MET A 3 29.83 29.02 -12.11
CA MET A 3 31.03 28.30 -11.68
C MET A 3 31.02 26.93 -12.38
N THR A 4 32.06 26.64 -13.14
CA THR A 4 32.27 25.35 -13.78
C THR A 4 33.44 24.62 -13.17
N ILE A 5 33.25 23.38 -12.73
CA ILE A 5 34.30 22.46 -12.32
C ILE A 5 34.47 21.46 -13.44
N SER A 6 35.61 21.48 -14.12
CA SER A 6 35.94 20.55 -15.21
C SER A 6 36.98 19.54 -14.71
N ALA A 7 36.61 18.29 -14.62
CA ALA A 7 37.48 17.22 -14.18
C ALA A 7 37.05 15.90 -14.86
N ASN A 8 37.98 14.94 -14.97
CA ASN A 8 37.64 13.60 -15.42
C ASN A 8 36.72 12.89 -14.43
N ASN A 9 36.97 13.07 -13.14
CA ASN A 9 36.12 12.58 -12.05
C ASN A 9 36.04 13.67 -10.97
N LEU A 10 34.86 13.90 -10.42
CA LEU A 10 34.64 14.73 -9.26
C LEU A 10 34.12 13.84 -8.13
N THR A 11 34.83 13.77 -7.02
CA THR A 11 34.39 13.16 -5.78
C THR A 11 34.19 14.26 -4.75
N ILE A 12 33.00 14.25 -4.10
CA ILE A 12 32.69 15.10 -2.96
C ILE A 12 32.53 14.15 -1.77
N ASP A 13 33.47 14.24 -0.82
CA ASP A 13 33.45 13.41 0.39
C ASP A 13 33.34 14.36 1.59
N ALA A 14 32.26 14.21 2.34
CA ALA A 14 31.97 15.02 3.52
C ALA A 14 31.78 14.10 4.73
N ALA A 15 32.40 14.49 5.86
CA ALA A 15 32.25 13.77 7.12
C ALA A 15 30.85 13.94 7.76
N ALA A 16 30.05 14.88 7.25
CA ALA A 16 28.66 15.14 7.63
C ALA A 16 27.81 15.33 6.37
N ASP A 17 26.91 16.28 6.36
CA ASP A 17 25.95 16.47 5.27
C ASP A 17 26.53 17.22 4.08
N ILE A 18 26.06 16.93 2.88
CA ILE A 18 26.28 17.76 1.68
C ILE A 18 24.94 18.42 1.35
N SER A 19 24.91 19.75 1.37
CA SER A 19 23.73 20.53 1.03
C SER A 19 23.89 21.16 -0.35
N PHE A 20 22.89 20.96 -1.20
CA PHE A 20 22.76 21.65 -2.48
C PHE A 20 21.56 22.58 -2.40
N ASP A 21 21.77 23.88 -2.61
CA ASP A 21 20.73 24.90 -2.59
C ASP A 21 20.65 25.57 -3.95
N ALA A 22 19.47 25.52 -4.57
CA ALA A 22 19.18 26.12 -5.88
C ALA A 22 18.01 27.09 -5.74
N ALA A 23 18.28 28.40 -5.72
CA ALA A 23 17.25 29.43 -5.63
C ALA A 23 16.20 29.36 -6.76
N GLY A 24 16.54 28.72 -7.89
CA GLY A 24 15.63 28.45 -9.00
C GLY A 24 14.74 27.22 -8.83
N ASN A 25 14.79 26.55 -7.67
CA ASN A 25 14.04 25.34 -7.32
C ASN A 25 14.36 24.06 -8.13
N ASP A 26 15.31 24.12 -9.07
CA ASP A 26 15.64 23.01 -9.96
C ASP A 26 17.02 22.44 -9.69
N PHE A 27 17.12 21.12 -9.52
CA PHE A 27 18.36 20.36 -9.58
C PHE A 27 18.33 19.54 -10.88
N LYS A 28 19.26 19.85 -11.79
CA LYS A 28 19.31 19.30 -13.14
C LYS A 28 20.48 18.34 -13.31
N PHE A 29 20.21 17.17 -13.85
CA PHE A 29 21.23 16.18 -14.19
C PHE A 29 21.30 16.03 -15.71
N LEU A 30 22.50 16.21 -16.26
CA LEU A 30 22.76 16.22 -17.70
C LEU A 30 23.68 15.06 -18.09
N ALA A 31 23.47 14.52 -19.27
CA ALA A 31 24.38 13.59 -19.95
C ALA A 31 24.68 14.13 -21.34
N GLY A 32 25.98 14.35 -21.64
CA GLY A 32 26.41 14.94 -22.94
C GLY A 32 25.76 16.29 -23.26
N GLY A 33 25.51 17.13 -22.24
CA GLY A 33 24.87 18.43 -22.39
C GLY A 33 23.33 18.39 -22.49
N THR A 34 22.72 17.21 -22.53
CA THR A 34 21.26 17.04 -22.55
C THR A 34 20.75 16.78 -21.13
N GLU A 35 19.75 17.53 -20.66
CA GLU A 35 19.08 17.28 -19.39
C GLU A 35 18.31 15.97 -19.48
N ILE A 36 18.57 15.04 -18.53
CA ILE A 36 17.95 13.71 -18.50
C ILE A 36 17.04 13.53 -17.29
N LEU A 37 17.32 14.21 -16.18
CA LEU A 37 16.55 14.13 -14.93
C LEU A 37 16.48 15.50 -14.29
N ASN A 38 15.32 15.85 -13.80
CA ASN A 38 15.09 17.05 -12.98
C ASN A 38 14.46 16.65 -11.65
N ILE A 39 14.95 17.28 -10.57
CA ILE A 39 14.30 17.30 -9.26
C ILE A 39 13.93 18.74 -8.99
N THR A 40 12.64 19.04 -8.91
CA THR A 40 12.14 20.41 -8.74
C THR A 40 11.18 20.52 -7.57
N ASN A 41 11.11 21.70 -6.95
CA ASN A 41 10.07 22.05 -5.99
C ASN A 41 8.98 22.85 -6.72
N SER A 42 7.73 22.40 -6.61
CA SER A 42 6.55 23.09 -7.15
C SER A 42 5.47 23.15 -6.10
N SER A 43 5.12 24.33 -5.62
CA SER A 43 4.10 24.56 -4.59
C SER A 43 4.31 23.70 -3.33
N SER A 44 5.57 23.56 -2.91
CA SER A 44 6.06 22.72 -1.80
C SER A 44 6.08 21.21 -2.07
N ASP A 45 5.65 20.74 -3.22
CA ASP A 45 5.84 19.34 -3.64
C ASP A 45 7.24 19.15 -4.23
N VAL A 46 7.85 18.00 -3.94
CA VAL A 46 9.09 17.56 -4.60
C VAL A 46 8.70 16.68 -5.79
N ILE A 47 9.07 17.14 -6.98
CA ILE A 47 8.80 16.44 -8.23
C ILE A 47 10.10 15.87 -8.78
N ILE A 48 10.14 14.57 -9.04
CA ILE A 48 11.25 13.85 -9.71
C ILE A 48 10.73 13.38 -11.06
N LYS A 49 11.32 13.87 -12.15
CA LYS A 49 10.85 13.53 -13.49
C LYS A 49 12.01 13.31 -14.48
N PRO A 50 11.89 12.35 -15.42
CA PRO A 50 12.69 12.32 -16.62
C PRO A 50 12.29 13.54 -17.51
N ILE A 51 13.23 14.11 -18.23
CA ILE A 51 12.99 15.27 -19.08
C ILE A 51 12.87 14.86 -20.55
N VAL A 52 13.43 13.73 -20.91
CA VAL A 52 13.34 13.19 -22.26
C VAL A 52 12.01 12.44 -22.40
N ASP A 53 11.24 12.81 -23.44
CA ASP A 53 9.96 12.16 -23.77
C ASP A 53 10.14 10.67 -24.08
N ALA A 54 9.10 9.86 -23.81
CA ALA A 54 9.10 8.40 -23.92
C ALA A 54 10.22 7.71 -23.10
N LYS A 55 10.56 8.27 -21.93
CA LYS A 55 11.53 7.69 -20.98
C LYS A 55 10.93 7.54 -19.60
N ASP A 56 11.27 6.45 -18.96
CA ASP A 56 10.74 5.98 -17.69
C ASP A 56 11.70 6.33 -16.54
N ILE A 57 11.16 6.31 -15.30
CA ILE A 57 11.98 6.18 -14.10
C ILE A 57 11.95 4.71 -13.69
N ILE A 58 13.11 4.05 -13.72
CA ILE A 58 13.23 2.63 -13.42
C ILE A 58 14.17 2.44 -12.22
N ILE A 59 13.71 1.69 -11.22
CA ILE A 59 14.51 1.30 -10.07
C ILE A 59 14.96 -0.16 -10.27
N HIS A 60 16.28 -0.37 -10.30
CA HIS A 60 16.90 -1.68 -10.47
C HIS A 60 17.50 -2.21 -9.18
N GLN A 61 17.59 -3.53 -9.07
CA GLN A 61 18.52 -4.20 -8.17
C GLN A 61 19.95 -4.06 -8.68
N ARG A 62 20.92 -4.45 -7.85
CA ARG A 62 22.35 -4.41 -8.19
C ARG A 62 22.70 -5.23 -9.44
N ASP A 63 21.99 -6.32 -9.69
CA ASP A 63 22.19 -7.21 -10.85
C ASP A 63 21.56 -6.70 -12.14
N GLY A 64 20.91 -5.53 -12.10
CA GLY A 64 20.21 -4.93 -13.24
C GLY A 64 18.75 -5.33 -13.38
N THR A 65 18.23 -6.21 -12.51
CA THR A 65 16.80 -6.58 -12.52
C THR A 65 15.93 -5.39 -12.11
N SER A 66 14.94 -5.02 -12.93
CA SER A 66 13.98 -3.96 -12.60
C SER A 66 13.08 -4.38 -11.44
N LEU A 67 12.89 -3.50 -10.46
CA LEU A 67 11.94 -3.65 -9.35
C LEU A 67 10.67 -2.88 -9.60
N VAL A 68 10.80 -1.61 -9.94
CA VAL A 68 9.69 -0.68 -10.18
C VAL A 68 10.00 0.15 -11.41
N GLU A 69 9.02 0.33 -12.26
CA GLU A 69 9.05 1.17 -13.45
C GLU A 69 7.86 2.13 -13.39
N PHE A 70 8.13 3.44 -13.35
CA PHE A 70 7.14 4.48 -13.55
C PHE A 70 7.16 4.84 -15.02
N ASN A 71 6.20 4.32 -15.76
CA ASN A 71 6.19 4.36 -17.21
C ASN A 71 5.56 5.63 -17.75
N ASP A 72 6.12 6.19 -18.82
CA ASP A 72 5.59 7.34 -19.55
C ASP A 72 4.16 7.12 -20.08
N GLY A 73 3.76 5.86 -20.33
CA GLY A 73 2.39 5.47 -20.70
C GLY A 73 1.38 5.50 -19.55
N ALA A 74 1.66 6.23 -18.46
CA ALA A 74 0.77 6.48 -17.30
C ALA A 74 0.40 5.24 -16.47
N TYR A 75 1.29 4.27 -16.34
CA TYR A 75 1.16 3.17 -15.38
C TYR A 75 2.43 2.96 -14.58
N SER A 76 2.29 2.34 -13.41
CA SER A 76 3.43 1.87 -12.63
C SER A 76 3.45 0.34 -12.68
N LYS A 77 4.60 -0.24 -12.99
CA LYS A 77 4.81 -1.68 -13.08
C LYS A 77 5.74 -2.12 -11.96
N PHE A 78 5.29 -3.07 -11.17
CA PHE A 78 6.10 -3.78 -10.18
C PHE A 78 6.52 -5.11 -10.80
N THR A 79 7.80 -5.31 -11.03
CA THR A 79 8.35 -6.56 -11.58
C THR A 79 8.68 -7.56 -10.48
N ALA A 80 8.81 -7.08 -9.24
CA ALA A 80 8.84 -7.90 -8.04
C ALA A 80 7.47 -7.87 -7.34
N MET A 81 7.20 -8.83 -6.45
CA MET A 81 5.98 -8.86 -5.67
C MET A 81 5.89 -7.63 -4.75
N ALA A 82 4.83 -6.86 -4.92
CA ALA A 82 4.39 -5.90 -3.92
C ALA A 82 3.36 -6.61 -3.01
N TYR A 83 3.65 -6.75 -1.73
CA TYR A 83 2.74 -7.38 -0.79
C TYR A 83 2.44 -6.45 0.40
N PHE A 84 1.27 -6.64 0.98
CA PHE A 84 0.90 -5.99 2.23
C PHE A 84 1.05 -7.01 3.36
N PRO A 85 1.91 -6.76 4.37
CA PRO A 85 2.01 -7.64 5.53
C PRO A 85 0.64 -7.84 6.19
N GLU A 86 0.31 -9.08 6.53
CA GLU A 86 -0.92 -9.38 7.25
C GLU A 86 -0.86 -8.84 8.68
N ALA A 87 -1.77 -7.95 9.03
CA ALA A 87 -1.89 -7.38 10.37
C ALA A 87 -2.82 -8.22 11.25
N THR A 88 -2.47 -8.39 12.52
CA THR A 88 -3.37 -8.97 13.52
C THR A 88 -4.15 -7.85 14.21
N LEU A 89 -5.47 -7.83 14.04
CA LEU A 89 -6.35 -6.87 14.70
C LEU A 89 -6.56 -7.28 16.17
N THR A 90 -6.74 -6.27 17.03
CA THR A 90 -7.04 -6.51 18.44
C THR A 90 -8.45 -7.07 18.59
N ASP A 91 -8.58 -8.21 19.30
CA ASP A 91 -9.86 -8.79 19.68
C ASP A 91 -10.50 -7.95 20.79
N ALA A 92 -11.44 -7.11 20.44
CA ALA A 92 -12.18 -6.22 21.34
C ALA A 92 -13.68 -6.38 21.12
N SER A 93 -14.53 -5.88 22.03
CA SER A 93 -15.99 -5.91 21.87
C SER A 93 -16.42 -5.32 20.53
N THR A 94 -15.77 -4.21 20.12
CA THR A 94 -15.82 -3.67 18.75
C THR A 94 -14.40 -3.69 18.20
N ILE A 95 -14.20 -4.45 17.13
CA ILE A 95 -12.92 -4.58 16.43
C ILE A 95 -12.75 -3.35 15.53
N SER A 96 -11.68 -2.61 15.73
CA SER A 96 -11.29 -1.47 14.89
C SER A 96 -10.35 -1.94 13.78
N TRP A 97 -10.57 -1.44 12.57
CA TRP A 97 -9.75 -1.77 11.39
C TRP A 97 -9.41 -0.52 10.59
N ASN A 98 -8.12 -0.16 10.54
CA ASN A 98 -7.62 0.89 9.64
C ASN A 98 -7.06 0.24 8.38
N VAL A 99 -7.82 0.30 7.30
CA VAL A 99 -7.46 -0.36 6.03
C VAL A 99 -6.42 0.40 5.21
N LEU A 100 -6.08 1.64 5.57
CA LEU A 100 -4.97 2.36 4.96
C LEU A 100 -3.62 1.71 5.35
N THR A 101 -3.49 1.32 6.61
CA THR A 101 -2.25 0.73 7.15
C THR A 101 -2.26 -0.79 7.15
N SER A 102 -3.44 -1.42 7.10
CA SER A 102 -3.64 -2.85 7.26
C SER A 102 -4.69 -3.39 6.28
N PRO A 103 -4.45 -3.28 4.96
CA PRO A 103 -5.43 -3.74 3.96
C PRO A 103 -5.63 -5.26 3.96
N VAL A 104 -4.65 -6.01 4.45
CA VAL A 104 -4.72 -7.46 4.69
C VAL A 104 -4.64 -7.67 6.19
N ALA A 105 -5.67 -8.25 6.79
CA ALA A 105 -5.77 -8.39 8.23
C ALA A 105 -6.38 -9.73 8.65
N LYS A 106 -6.08 -10.12 9.90
CA LYS A 106 -6.75 -11.24 10.58
C LYS A 106 -7.15 -10.86 11.99
N VAL A 107 -8.10 -11.59 12.53
CA VAL A 107 -8.49 -11.53 13.94
C VAL A 107 -8.94 -12.89 14.43
N THR A 108 -8.51 -13.30 15.63
CA THR A 108 -9.04 -14.46 16.32
C THR A 108 -10.07 -14.00 17.33
N LEU A 109 -11.30 -14.50 17.23
CA LEU A 109 -12.41 -14.11 18.10
C LEU A 109 -12.37 -14.90 19.40
N GLY A 110 -12.11 -14.24 20.52
CA GLY A 110 -12.21 -14.82 21.88
C GLY A 110 -13.61 -14.74 22.48
N ALA A 111 -14.53 -13.99 21.85
CA ALA A 111 -15.96 -13.89 22.22
C ALA A 111 -16.79 -13.45 21.02
N ASN A 112 -18.10 -13.24 21.20
CA ASN A 112 -18.94 -12.59 20.21
C ASN A 112 -18.52 -11.12 20.05
N ARG A 113 -18.31 -10.66 18.82
CA ARG A 113 -17.74 -9.35 18.51
C ARG A 113 -18.56 -8.58 17.47
N THR A 114 -18.28 -7.29 17.40
CA THR A 114 -18.74 -6.42 16.31
C THR A 114 -17.51 -5.95 15.51
N LEU A 115 -17.53 -6.08 14.19
CA LEU A 115 -16.59 -5.38 13.33
C LEU A 115 -17.08 -3.95 13.12
N GLY A 116 -16.36 -2.97 13.66
CA GLY A 116 -16.67 -1.55 13.47
C GLY A 116 -16.51 -1.12 12.02
N ALA A 117 -17.00 0.05 11.66
CA ALA A 117 -16.72 0.63 10.36
C ALA A 117 -15.19 0.79 10.17
N ALA A 118 -14.64 0.24 9.11
CA ALA A 118 -13.23 0.42 8.82
C ALA A 118 -12.94 1.87 8.42
N THR A 119 -11.72 2.33 8.73
CA THR A 119 -11.26 3.70 8.48
C THR A 119 -10.12 3.73 7.46
N GLY A 120 -9.86 4.90 6.86
CA GLY A 120 -8.72 5.12 5.97
C GLY A 120 -8.87 4.53 4.56
N ALA A 121 -10.05 4.06 4.19
CA ALA A 121 -10.29 3.46 2.88
C ALA A 121 -10.26 4.50 1.73
N GLN A 122 -9.74 4.07 0.59
CA GLN A 122 -9.78 4.83 -0.66
C GLN A 122 -10.74 4.16 -1.65
N ALA A 123 -11.52 4.96 -2.40
CA ALA A 123 -12.44 4.43 -3.41
C ALA A 123 -11.70 3.54 -4.44
N GLY A 124 -12.20 2.34 -4.66
CA GLY A 124 -11.56 1.33 -5.51
C GLY A 124 -10.63 0.37 -4.78
N GLN A 125 -10.26 0.64 -3.52
CA GLN A 125 -9.38 -0.22 -2.72
C GLN A 125 -10.02 -1.58 -2.45
N PHE A 126 -9.20 -2.64 -2.58
CA PHE A 126 -9.54 -3.98 -2.13
C PHE A 126 -8.88 -4.26 -0.78
N VAL A 127 -9.60 -4.93 0.10
CA VAL A 127 -9.12 -5.32 1.43
C VAL A 127 -9.59 -6.73 1.76
N SER A 128 -8.84 -7.43 2.62
CA SER A 128 -9.20 -8.78 3.06
C SER A 128 -9.10 -8.94 4.57
N LEU A 129 -10.05 -9.65 5.14
CA LEU A 129 -10.12 -9.97 6.57
C LEU A 129 -10.30 -11.48 6.77
N LEU A 130 -9.35 -12.11 7.46
CA LEU A 130 -9.47 -13.47 7.95
C LEU A 130 -9.98 -13.46 9.39
N VAL A 131 -11.18 -13.97 9.59
CA VAL A 131 -11.81 -14.12 10.91
C VAL A 131 -11.63 -15.56 11.39
N ILE A 132 -11.02 -15.76 12.54
CA ILE A 132 -10.63 -17.06 13.05
C ILE A 132 -11.43 -17.36 14.33
N GLN A 133 -11.98 -18.55 14.44
CA GLN A 133 -12.57 -19.06 15.67
C GLN A 133 -11.45 -19.42 16.67
N ASP A 134 -11.63 -19.10 17.94
CA ASP A 134 -10.73 -19.58 18.99
C ASP A 134 -10.85 -21.11 19.20
N GLY A 135 -10.11 -21.65 20.17
CA GLY A 135 -10.18 -23.07 20.52
C GLY A 135 -11.51 -23.54 21.11
N THR A 136 -12.44 -22.64 21.40
CA THR A 136 -13.81 -22.93 21.85
C THR A 136 -14.80 -22.98 20.67
N GLY A 137 -14.63 -22.09 19.71
CA GLY A 137 -15.54 -21.94 18.58
C GLY A 137 -16.87 -21.26 18.92
N SER A 138 -17.81 -21.28 17.99
CA SER A 138 -19.16 -20.70 18.11
C SER A 138 -19.19 -19.19 18.39
N ARG A 139 -18.09 -18.46 18.06
CA ARG A 139 -18.06 -17.02 18.14
C ARG A 139 -18.78 -16.39 16.96
N THR A 140 -19.50 -15.31 17.21
CA THR A 140 -20.23 -14.56 16.20
C THR A 140 -19.55 -13.23 15.91
N LEU A 141 -19.69 -12.73 14.68
CA LEU A 141 -19.27 -11.40 14.27
C LEU A 141 -20.47 -10.65 13.69
N THR A 142 -20.81 -9.53 14.31
CA THR A 142 -21.76 -8.57 13.74
C THR A 142 -21.01 -7.57 12.90
N PHE A 143 -21.39 -7.39 11.65
CA PHE A 143 -20.78 -6.40 10.76
C PHE A 143 -21.49 -5.04 10.91
N ASN A 144 -20.70 -3.96 10.93
CA ASN A 144 -21.24 -2.60 10.87
C ASN A 144 -21.94 -2.37 9.52
N ALA A 145 -22.91 -1.47 9.46
CA ALA A 145 -23.65 -1.12 8.24
C ALA A 145 -22.77 -0.53 7.11
N ALA A 146 -21.50 -0.24 7.38
CA ALA A 146 -20.52 0.12 6.34
C ALA A 146 -20.17 -1.06 5.41
N TYR A 147 -20.45 -2.30 5.82
CA TYR A 147 -20.22 -3.50 5.02
C TYR A 147 -21.51 -3.93 4.34
N GLU A 148 -21.43 -4.20 3.05
CA GLU A 148 -22.55 -4.60 2.20
C GLU A 148 -22.34 -6.00 1.67
N PHE A 149 -23.34 -6.83 1.79
CA PHE A 149 -23.32 -8.24 1.42
C PHE A 149 -24.38 -8.55 0.36
N LYS A 150 -24.23 -9.70 -0.29
CA LYS A 150 -25.24 -10.17 -1.22
C LYS A 150 -26.62 -10.25 -0.54
N ASP A 151 -27.63 -9.72 -1.21
CA ASP A 151 -29.03 -9.73 -0.76
C ASP A 151 -29.22 -9.06 0.61
N ASP A 152 -28.39 -8.03 0.92
CA ASP A 152 -28.36 -7.28 2.20
C ASP A 152 -28.23 -8.19 3.45
N THR A 153 -27.67 -9.39 3.27
CA THR A 153 -27.61 -10.40 4.33
C THR A 153 -26.16 -10.69 4.73
N ALA A 154 -25.76 -10.26 5.92
CA ALA A 154 -24.46 -10.60 6.48
C ALA A 154 -24.33 -12.13 6.71
N PRO A 155 -23.14 -12.69 6.43
CA PRO A 155 -22.93 -14.12 6.58
C PRO A 155 -22.89 -14.57 8.04
N THR A 156 -23.34 -15.78 8.30
CA THR A 156 -23.04 -16.47 9.55
C THR A 156 -21.65 -17.08 9.48
N LEU A 157 -20.83 -16.83 10.49
CA LEU A 157 -19.50 -17.43 10.57
C LEU A 157 -19.55 -18.94 10.78
N THR A 158 -18.48 -19.60 10.33
CA THR A 158 -18.18 -20.98 10.72
C THR A 158 -18.08 -21.06 12.25
N THR A 159 -18.74 -22.07 12.85
CA THR A 159 -18.77 -22.24 14.32
C THR A 159 -17.71 -23.19 14.86
N THR A 160 -17.05 -23.94 13.97
CA THR A 160 -16.02 -24.93 14.36
C THR A 160 -14.78 -24.24 14.89
N ALA A 161 -14.30 -24.68 16.05
CA ALA A 161 -13.07 -24.18 16.68
C ALA A 161 -11.87 -24.25 15.73
N ASN A 162 -11.00 -23.25 15.80
CA ASN A 162 -9.76 -23.11 15.03
C ASN A 162 -9.96 -23.03 13.48
N LYS A 163 -11.18 -22.84 13.00
CA LYS A 163 -11.47 -22.60 11.60
C LYS A 163 -11.49 -21.10 11.30
N GLY A 164 -11.19 -20.77 10.05
CA GLY A 164 -11.20 -19.39 9.56
C GLY A 164 -12.24 -19.17 8.48
N ASP A 165 -12.74 -17.93 8.43
CA ASP A 165 -13.57 -17.41 7.36
C ASP A 165 -12.88 -16.20 6.76
N LEU A 166 -12.54 -16.25 5.48
CA LEU A 166 -11.89 -15.18 4.73
C LEU A 166 -12.93 -14.36 3.98
N PHE A 167 -12.89 -13.04 4.16
CA PHE A 167 -13.71 -12.06 3.46
C PHE A 167 -12.85 -11.15 2.62
N VAL A 168 -13.32 -10.82 1.41
CA VAL A 168 -12.72 -9.82 0.53
C VAL A 168 -13.76 -8.76 0.22
N PHE A 169 -13.37 -7.49 0.40
CA PHE A 169 -14.23 -6.34 0.12
C PHE A 169 -13.55 -5.40 -0.86
N ARG A 170 -14.38 -4.67 -1.63
CA ARG A 170 -13.98 -3.49 -2.41
C ARG A 170 -14.70 -2.27 -1.86
N TYR A 171 -13.94 -1.22 -1.51
CA TYR A 171 -14.54 0.04 -1.07
C TYR A 171 -14.97 0.88 -2.27
N ASN A 172 -16.23 1.38 -2.30
CA ASN A 172 -16.77 2.17 -3.40
C ASN A 172 -16.78 3.68 -3.14
N GLY A 173 -16.18 4.13 -2.02
CA GLY A 173 -16.21 5.52 -1.55
C GLY A 173 -17.24 5.76 -0.43
N SER A 174 -18.14 4.79 -0.19
CA SER A 174 -19.18 4.87 0.85
C SER A 174 -19.29 3.58 1.66
N LYS A 175 -19.26 2.42 0.98
CA LYS A 175 -19.43 1.09 1.60
C LYS A 175 -18.35 0.11 1.15
N PHE A 176 -18.08 -0.87 1.99
CA PHE A 176 -17.27 -2.04 1.70
C PHE A 176 -18.18 -3.12 1.09
N LEU A 177 -18.11 -3.27 -0.22
CA LEU A 177 -18.92 -4.26 -0.96
C LEU A 177 -18.21 -5.61 -0.92
N GLU A 178 -18.88 -6.65 -0.48
CA GLU A 178 -18.35 -8.01 -0.52
C GLU A 178 -18.08 -8.44 -1.97
N VAL A 179 -16.83 -8.82 -2.25
CA VAL A 179 -16.42 -9.40 -3.55
C VAL A 179 -16.50 -10.91 -3.51
N GLY A 180 -16.22 -11.48 -2.33
CA GLY A 180 -16.29 -12.92 -2.10
C GLY A 180 -15.84 -13.30 -0.71
N ARG A 181 -16.16 -14.55 -0.36
CA ARG A 181 -15.77 -15.19 0.91
C ARG A 181 -15.49 -16.67 0.72
N ASN A 182 -14.60 -17.18 1.57
CA ASN A 182 -14.40 -18.62 1.76
C ASN A 182 -14.52 -18.92 3.24
N GLN A 183 -15.35 -19.88 3.58
CA GLN A 183 -15.63 -20.23 4.95
C GLN A 183 -15.14 -21.65 5.29
N ASN A 184 -15.03 -21.95 6.59
CA ASN A 184 -14.62 -23.24 7.11
C ASN A 184 -13.20 -23.66 6.68
N LEU A 185 -12.30 -22.71 6.59
CA LEU A 185 -10.92 -22.93 6.18
C LEU A 185 -10.13 -23.61 7.30
N THR A 186 -9.32 -24.61 6.94
CA THR A 186 -8.28 -25.17 7.81
C THR A 186 -7.03 -24.31 7.66
N LEU A 187 -6.49 -23.79 8.75
CA LEU A 187 -5.40 -22.81 8.73
C LEU A 187 -4.03 -23.42 9.08
N SER A 188 -3.98 -24.67 9.49
CA SER A 188 -2.76 -25.43 9.83
C SER A 188 -2.98 -26.93 9.60
#